data_9977407b69e2a773cb11c681863b795f
#
_entry.id   9977407b69e2a773cb11c681863b795f
#
_cell.length_a   1.000
_cell.length_b   1.000
_cell.length_c   1.000
_cell.angle_alpha   90.00
_cell.angle_beta   90.00
_cell.angle_gamma   90.00
#
_symmetry.space_group_name_H-M   'P 1'
#
loop_
_entity.id
_entity.type
_entity.pdbx_description
1 polymer ?
#
loop_
_entity_poly.entity_id
_entity_poly.type
_entity_poly.pdbx_seq_one_letter_code
_entity_poly.pdbx_strand_id
1 'polypeptide(L)'
;MMKILDYINTWLKQFPVLYENIKLLGILLLAITVYVITKKFILKYLLKYVRSTSIKWDDLLLNEKLLRRISYIPPIIILRQFAYLLPDAETFIGRLLSSVIIFIILLIVGSLINSVNSIYENIPKYKDRPIKGYTQIIKIVLYILGSILILGILTAQEPWTIITGLGALTAIIILVFRDTILSFVASLQISSYDLVKKRDWIEVPKYGADGDVIDVSLYSVKVRNF
;
A
#
# COMPACT_ATOMS: atom_id res chain seq x y z
N MET A 1 -48.21 8.60 11.65
CA MET A 1 -46.88 8.69 11.05
C MET A 1 -46.62 7.58 10.02
N MET A 2 -46.81 6.29 10.34
CA MET A 2 -46.66 5.16 9.41
C MET A 2 -47.47 5.28 8.12
N LYS A 3 -48.77 5.59 8.18
CA LYS A 3 -49.67 5.75 7.01
C LYS A 3 -49.21 6.85 6.02
N ILE A 4 -48.61 7.93 6.51
CA ILE A 4 -48.10 9.02 5.65
C ILE A 4 -46.83 8.56 4.92
N LEU A 5 -45.94 7.83 5.60
CA LEU A 5 -44.74 7.26 5.01
C LEU A 5 -45.07 6.20 3.92
N ASP A 6 -46.10 5.39 4.15
CA ASP A 6 -46.58 4.41 3.17
C ASP A 6 -47.19 5.09 1.94
N TYR A 7 -47.96 6.18 2.13
CA TYR A 7 -48.51 6.92 1.03
C TYR A 7 -47.45 7.62 0.18
N ILE A 8 -46.48 8.27 0.83
CA ILE A 8 -45.33 8.89 0.15
C ILE A 8 -44.52 7.87 -0.61
N ASN A 9 -44.25 6.69 -0.02
CA ASN A 9 -43.50 5.61 -0.62
C ASN A 9 -44.23 5.03 -1.85
N THR A 10 -45.55 4.90 -1.78
CA THR A 10 -46.37 4.41 -2.89
C THR A 10 -46.44 5.44 -4.03
N TRP A 11 -46.54 6.71 -3.72
CA TRP A 11 -46.53 7.77 -4.71
C TRP A 11 -45.18 7.94 -5.41
N LEU A 12 -44.06 7.87 -4.65
CA LEU A 12 -42.70 7.94 -5.17
C LEU A 12 -42.37 6.77 -6.08
N LYS A 13 -42.92 5.57 -5.84
CA LYS A 13 -42.75 4.39 -6.71
C LYS A 13 -43.33 4.58 -8.12
N GLN A 14 -44.22 5.54 -8.35
CA GLN A 14 -44.71 5.88 -9.68
C GLN A 14 -43.64 6.59 -10.53
N PHE A 15 -42.59 7.15 -9.90
CA PHE A 15 -41.48 7.81 -10.55
C PHE A 15 -40.15 7.11 -10.19
N PRO A 16 -39.82 5.98 -10.86
CA PRO A 16 -38.69 5.13 -10.43
C PRO A 16 -37.35 5.89 -10.36
N VAL A 17 -37.05 6.73 -11.33
CA VAL A 17 -35.82 7.54 -11.36
C VAL A 17 -35.75 8.51 -10.18
N LEU A 18 -36.85 9.15 -9.83
CA LEU A 18 -36.93 10.08 -8.70
C LEU A 18 -36.78 9.35 -7.37
N TYR A 19 -37.39 8.19 -7.26
CA TYR A 19 -37.33 7.33 -6.08
C TYR A 19 -35.91 6.83 -5.79
N GLU A 20 -35.17 6.40 -6.81
CA GLU A 20 -33.79 5.97 -6.69
C GLU A 20 -32.86 7.14 -6.30
N ASN A 21 -33.02 8.30 -6.93
CA ASN A 21 -32.24 9.48 -6.59
C ASN A 21 -32.49 9.95 -5.16
N ILE A 22 -33.71 9.90 -4.65
CA ILE A 22 -34.03 10.26 -3.25
C ILE A 22 -33.38 9.27 -2.28
N LYS A 23 -33.39 7.96 -2.58
CA LYS A 23 -32.70 6.96 -1.76
C LYS A 23 -31.20 7.21 -1.70
N LEU A 24 -30.58 7.48 -2.86
CA LEU A 24 -29.16 7.79 -2.94
C LEU A 24 -28.79 9.03 -2.11
N LEU A 25 -29.57 10.11 -2.24
CA LEU A 25 -29.39 11.32 -1.43
C LEU A 25 -29.53 11.01 0.07
N GLY A 26 -30.51 10.19 0.45
CA GLY A 26 -30.70 9.76 1.84
C GLY A 26 -29.50 9.00 2.40
N ILE A 27 -28.93 8.07 1.63
CA ILE A 27 -27.75 7.31 2.02
C ILE A 27 -26.53 8.21 2.14
N LEU A 28 -26.33 9.15 1.19
CA LEU A 28 -25.24 10.11 1.24
C LEU A 28 -25.35 11.03 2.46
N LEU A 29 -26.54 11.54 2.75
CA LEU A 29 -26.79 12.36 3.95
C LEU A 29 -26.52 11.57 5.24
N LEU A 30 -26.95 10.33 5.30
CA LEU A 30 -26.69 9.44 6.42
C LEU A 30 -25.19 9.20 6.58
N ALA A 31 -24.46 8.89 5.51
CA ALA A 31 -23.02 8.68 5.54
C ALA A 31 -22.27 9.96 6.00
N ILE A 32 -22.67 11.14 5.51
CA ILE A 32 -22.11 12.42 5.95
C ILE A 32 -22.40 12.66 7.43
N THR A 33 -23.62 12.41 7.88
CA THR A 33 -24.00 12.56 9.29
C THR A 33 -23.17 11.65 10.18
N VAL A 34 -23.03 10.38 9.81
CA VAL A 34 -22.18 9.42 10.53
C VAL A 34 -20.73 9.87 10.52
N TYR A 35 -20.22 10.35 9.40
CA TYR A 35 -18.87 10.90 9.34
C TYR A 35 -18.65 12.05 10.34
N VAL A 36 -19.56 13.01 10.36
CA VAL A 36 -19.47 14.19 11.24
C VAL A 36 -19.54 13.76 12.71
N ILE A 37 -20.47 12.85 13.05
CA ILE A 37 -20.63 12.32 14.40
C ILE A 37 -19.37 11.55 14.81
N THR A 38 -18.92 10.62 13.98
CA THR A 38 -17.72 9.77 14.25
C THR A 38 -16.49 10.63 14.42
N LYS A 39 -16.27 11.60 13.52
CA LYS A 39 -15.15 12.53 13.61
C LYS A 39 -15.18 13.36 14.90
N LYS A 40 -16.33 13.95 15.24
CA LYS A 40 -16.50 14.75 16.47
C LYS A 40 -16.32 13.87 17.71
N PHE A 41 -16.90 12.65 17.72
CA PHE A 41 -16.78 11.71 18.83
C PHE A 41 -15.32 11.25 19.00
N ILE A 42 -14.69 10.76 17.94
CA ILE A 42 -13.30 10.29 17.99
C ILE A 42 -12.36 11.41 18.41
N LEU A 43 -12.41 12.58 17.75
CA LEU A 43 -11.52 13.69 18.08
C LEU A 43 -11.76 14.23 19.49
N LYS A 44 -13.03 14.38 19.90
CA LYS A 44 -13.34 14.94 21.21
C LYS A 44 -13.01 14.01 22.38
N TYR A 45 -13.39 12.74 22.27
CA TYR A 45 -13.28 11.79 23.41
C TYR A 45 -11.94 11.07 23.41
N LEU A 46 -11.47 10.55 22.27
CA LEU A 46 -10.17 9.88 22.23
C LEU A 46 -9.00 10.84 22.47
N LEU A 47 -8.98 12.00 21.80
CA LEU A 47 -7.91 12.98 22.06
C LEU A 47 -7.94 13.50 23.51
N LYS A 48 -9.14 13.70 24.08
CA LYS A 48 -9.25 14.10 25.48
C LYS A 48 -8.72 13.00 26.42
N TYR A 49 -9.03 11.74 26.12
CA TYR A 49 -8.55 10.60 26.91
C TYR A 49 -7.03 10.45 26.80
N VAL A 50 -6.49 10.49 25.61
CA VAL A 50 -5.04 10.41 25.31
C VAL A 50 -4.28 11.53 26.04
N ARG A 51 -4.74 12.78 25.93
CA ARG A 51 -4.11 13.93 26.61
C ARG A 51 -4.25 13.92 28.13
N SER A 52 -5.17 13.13 28.69
CA SER A 52 -5.33 12.99 30.14
C SER A 52 -4.42 11.93 30.74
N THR A 53 -3.78 11.10 29.93
CA THR A 53 -2.88 10.04 30.36
C THR A 53 -1.47 10.60 30.49
N SER A 54 -0.76 10.35 31.59
CA SER A 54 0.62 10.81 31.84
C SER A 54 1.66 10.14 30.95
N ILE A 55 1.25 9.27 30.03
CA ILE A 55 2.12 8.45 29.18
C ILE A 55 2.37 9.20 27.87
N LYS A 56 3.57 9.73 27.69
CA LYS A 56 3.99 10.45 26.47
C LYS A 56 3.91 9.63 25.16
N TRP A 57 3.76 8.32 25.27
CA TRP A 57 3.71 7.39 24.13
C TRP A 57 2.34 7.37 23.46
N ASP A 58 1.27 7.64 24.22
CA ASP A 58 -0.10 7.69 23.71
C ASP A 58 -0.29 8.84 22.71
N ASP A 59 0.33 9.99 22.95
CA ASP A 59 0.30 11.15 22.07
C ASP A 59 0.97 10.87 20.71
N LEU A 60 2.01 10.04 20.68
CA LEU A 60 2.74 9.65 19.47
C LEU A 60 2.00 8.56 18.69
N LEU A 61 1.35 7.63 19.39
CA LEU A 61 0.58 6.54 18.76
C LEU A 61 -0.74 7.04 18.18
N LEU A 62 -1.49 7.84 18.94
CA LEU A 62 -2.84 8.31 18.58
C LEU A 62 -2.82 9.77 18.08
N ASN A 63 -2.00 10.02 17.07
CA ASN A 63 -1.92 11.35 16.47
C ASN A 63 -3.22 11.69 15.70
N GLU A 64 -3.48 12.99 15.51
CA GLU A 64 -4.68 13.50 14.84
C GLU A 64 -4.87 12.90 13.43
N LYS A 65 -3.77 12.64 12.70
CA LYS A 65 -3.82 12.04 11.36
C LYS A 65 -4.39 10.63 11.39
N LEU A 66 -4.00 9.81 12.36
CA LEU A 66 -4.50 8.45 12.54
C LEU A 66 -5.98 8.45 12.91
N LEU A 67 -6.38 9.28 13.89
CA LEU A 67 -7.76 9.40 14.32
C LEU A 67 -8.69 9.88 13.19
N ARG A 68 -8.21 10.81 12.37
CA ARG A 68 -8.94 11.27 11.19
C ARG A 68 -9.13 10.14 10.16
N ARG A 69 -8.11 9.29 9.95
CA ARG A 69 -8.22 8.13 9.04
C ARG A 69 -9.23 7.10 9.55
N ILE A 70 -9.21 6.81 10.85
CA ILE A 70 -10.18 5.90 11.47
C ILE A 70 -11.61 6.42 11.29
N SER A 71 -11.82 7.74 11.37
CA SER A 71 -13.14 8.37 11.21
C SER A 71 -13.78 8.16 9.82
N TYR A 72 -12.99 7.79 8.80
CA TYR A 72 -13.54 7.51 7.46
C TYR A 72 -14.15 6.10 7.34
N ILE A 73 -13.78 5.15 8.21
CA ILE A 73 -14.22 3.75 8.10
C ILE A 73 -15.73 3.61 8.29
N PRO A 74 -16.37 4.13 9.38
CA PRO A 74 -17.79 3.93 9.61
C PRO A 74 -18.71 4.40 8.47
N PRO A 75 -18.53 5.62 7.90
CA PRO A 75 -19.38 6.05 6.80
C PRO A 75 -19.23 5.20 5.54
N ILE A 76 -18.02 4.68 5.27
CA ILE A 76 -17.80 3.82 4.11
C ILE A 76 -18.45 2.44 4.31
N ILE A 77 -18.43 1.91 5.53
CA ILE A 77 -19.14 0.65 5.87
C ILE A 77 -20.64 0.84 5.65
N ILE A 78 -21.20 2.00 6.04
CA ILE A 78 -22.61 2.29 5.81
C ILE A 78 -22.92 2.38 4.31
N LEU A 79 -22.13 3.13 3.54
CA LEU A 79 -22.29 3.20 2.10
C LEU A 79 -22.24 1.81 1.45
N ARG A 80 -21.30 0.95 1.89
CA ARG A 80 -21.19 -0.42 1.41
C ARG A 80 -22.43 -1.27 1.75
N GLN A 81 -22.96 -1.13 2.98
CA GLN A 81 -24.13 -1.87 3.42
C GLN A 81 -25.38 -1.52 2.60
N PHE A 82 -25.46 -0.28 2.12
CA PHE A 82 -26.58 0.19 1.30
C PHE A 82 -26.33 0.13 -0.21
N ALA A 83 -25.19 -0.45 -0.65
CA ALA A 83 -24.88 -0.62 -2.08
C ALA A 83 -25.90 -1.48 -2.82
N TYR A 84 -26.59 -2.40 -2.12
CA TYR A 84 -27.67 -3.24 -2.67
C TYR A 84 -28.86 -2.44 -3.21
N LEU A 85 -28.99 -1.17 -2.85
CA LEU A 85 -30.04 -0.28 -3.38
C LEU A 85 -29.74 0.22 -4.80
N LEU A 86 -28.57 -0.13 -5.34
CA LEU A 86 -28.11 0.19 -6.69
C LEU A 86 -27.95 -1.09 -7.53
N PRO A 87 -29.03 -1.69 -8.04
CA PRO A 87 -29.03 -3.05 -8.62
C PRO A 87 -27.99 -3.21 -9.75
N ASP A 88 -27.87 -2.21 -10.63
CA ASP A 88 -26.98 -2.26 -11.79
C ASP A 88 -25.50 -2.09 -11.44
N ALA A 89 -25.19 -1.49 -10.31
CA ALA A 89 -23.83 -1.16 -9.90
C ALA A 89 -23.41 -1.79 -8.56
N GLU A 90 -24.29 -2.56 -7.92
CA GLU A 90 -24.09 -3.14 -6.58
C GLU A 90 -22.73 -3.83 -6.44
N THR A 91 -22.43 -4.72 -7.37
CA THR A 91 -21.21 -5.54 -7.33
C THR A 91 -19.96 -4.69 -7.49
N PHE A 92 -19.96 -3.74 -8.40
CA PHE A 92 -18.81 -2.87 -8.66
C PHE A 92 -18.60 -1.87 -7.51
N ILE A 93 -19.66 -1.19 -7.09
CA ILE A 93 -19.61 -0.22 -5.98
C ILE A 93 -19.24 -0.93 -4.68
N GLY A 94 -19.78 -2.11 -4.40
CA GLY A 94 -19.44 -2.90 -3.23
C GLY A 94 -17.96 -3.28 -3.19
N ARG A 95 -17.37 -3.69 -4.33
CA ARG A 95 -15.94 -3.99 -4.44
C ARG A 95 -15.09 -2.72 -4.27
N LEU A 96 -15.49 -1.63 -4.90
CA LEU A 96 -14.78 -0.35 -4.81
C LEU A 96 -14.75 0.16 -3.36
N LEU A 97 -15.89 0.16 -2.67
CA LEU A 97 -15.97 0.58 -1.26
C LEU A 97 -15.17 -0.36 -0.34
N SER A 98 -15.18 -1.67 -0.60
CA SER A 98 -14.36 -2.64 0.15
C SER A 98 -12.87 -2.37 -0.06
N SER A 99 -12.45 -2.07 -1.29
CA SER A 99 -11.08 -1.71 -1.62
C SER A 99 -10.64 -0.42 -0.92
N VAL A 100 -11.54 0.58 -0.85
CA VAL A 100 -11.28 1.84 -0.11
C VAL A 100 -11.12 1.57 1.39
N ILE A 101 -11.91 0.67 1.98
CA ILE A 101 -11.75 0.29 3.39
C ILE A 101 -10.37 -0.32 3.63
N ILE A 102 -9.93 -1.27 2.80
CA ILE A 102 -8.59 -1.88 2.91
C ILE A 102 -7.51 -0.82 2.74
N PHE A 103 -7.65 0.07 1.75
CA PHE A 103 -6.70 1.16 1.55
C PHE A 103 -6.57 2.05 2.80
N ILE A 104 -7.69 2.42 3.44
CA ILE A 104 -7.66 3.19 4.68
C ILE A 104 -7.00 2.40 5.81
N ILE A 105 -7.26 1.10 5.94
CA ILE A 105 -6.62 0.23 6.92
C ILE A 105 -5.11 0.22 6.72
N LEU A 106 -4.63 0.08 5.47
CA LEU A 106 -3.20 0.15 5.14
C LEU A 106 -2.57 1.48 5.55
N LEU A 107 -3.28 2.59 5.31
CA LEU A 107 -2.81 3.91 5.74
C LEU A 107 -2.77 4.05 7.27
N ILE A 108 -3.69 3.41 7.98
CA ILE A 108 -3.72 3.38 9.45
C ILE A 108 -2.54 2.57 9.96
N VAL A 109 -2.33 1.35 9.47
CA VAL A 109 -1.21 0.49 9.88
C VAL A 109 0.13 1.15 9.55
N GLY A 110 0.28 1.73 8.35
CA GLY A 110 1.46 2.51 7.98
C GLY A 110 1.71 3.71 8.90
N SER A 111 0.64 4.36 9.39
CA SER A 111 0.73 5.45 10.37
C SER A 111 1.20 4.95 11.74
N LEU A 112 0.69 3.79 12.18
CA LEU A 112 1.12 3.15 13.43
C LEU A 112 2.60 2.77 13.38
N ILE A 113 3.08 2.21 12.26
CA ILE A 113 4.50 1.90 12.07
C ILE A 113 5.36 3.18 12.18
N ASN A 114 4.90 4.30 11.59
CA ASN A 114 5.59 5.58 11.73
C ASN A 114 5.61 6.07 13.18
N SER A 115 4.51 5.91 13.91
CA SER A 115 4.43 6.28 15.32
C SER A 115 5.40 5.46 16.17
N VAL A 116 5.52 4.15 15.91
CA VAL A 116 6.53 3.28 16.56
C VAL A 116 7.94 3.81 16.30
N ASN A 117 8.26 4.19 15.06
CA ASN A 117 9.56 4.77 14.72
C ASN A 117 9.81 6.07 15.53
N SER A 118 8.81 6.96 15.58
CA SER A 118 8.93 8.22 16.33
C SER A 118 9.10 7.98 17.84
N ILE A 119 8.43 6.97 18.41
CA ILE A 119 8.60 6.60 19.82
C ILE A 119 10.04 6.14 20.06
N TYR A 120 10.55 5.27 19.19
CA TYR A 120 11.88 4.71 19.32
C TYR A 120 12.98 5.79 19.23
N GLU A 121 12.84 6.75 18.30
CA GLU A 121 13.75 7.87 18.14
C GLU A 121 13.77 8.83 19.37
N ASN A 122 12.66 8.91 20.11
CA ASN A 122 12.53 9.74 21.31
C ASN A 122 13.11 9.10 22.58
N ILE A 123 13.52 7.83 22.56
CA ILE A 123 14.15 7.16 23.69
C ILE A 123 15.67 7.44 23.64
N PRO A 124 16.24 8.14 24.66
CA PRO A 124 17.66 8.52 24.64
C PRO A 124 18.62 7.36 24.42
N LYS A 125 18.28 6.18 25.00
CA LYS A 125 19.08 4.95 24.90
C LYS A 125 19.25 4.41 23.48
N TYR A 126 18.30 4.73 22.56
CA TYR A 126 18.23 4.15 21.22
C TYR A 126 18.43 5.17 20.10
N LYS A 127 18.68 6.43 20.45
CA LYS A 127 18.82 7.56 19.51
C LYS A 127 19.88 7.29 18.41
N ASP A 128 20.95 6.57 18.77
CA ASP A 128 22.05 6.26 17.85
C ASP A 128 21.83 4.96 17.04
N ARG A 129 20.67 4.30 17.20
CA ARG A 129 20.31 3.06 16.48
C ARG A 129 19.05 3.27 15.66
N PRO A 130 19.14 3.88 14.49
CA PRO A 130 17.96 4.18 13.68
C PRO A 130 17.28 2.89 13.18
N ILE A 131 16.02 2.68 13.57
CA ILE A 131 15.18 1.57 13.06
C ILE A 131 14.43 1.95 11.79
N LYS A 132 14.59 3.18 11.30
CA LYS A 132 13.87 3.73 10.16
C LYS A 132 13.96 2.85 8.91
N GLY A 133 15.11 2.25 8.64
CA GLY A 133 15.30 1.32 7.52
C GLY A 133 14.39 0.09 7.64
N TYR A 134 14.33 -0.53 8.81
CA TYR A 134 13.48 -1.70 9.05
C TYR A 134 11.99 -1.36 8.94
N THR A 135 11.55 -0.26 9.55
CA THR A 135 10.15 0.19 9.45
C THR A 135 9.76 0.55 8.02
N GLN A 136 10.68 1.03 7.21
CA GLN A 136 10.46 1.32 5.81
C GLN A 136 10.27 0.04 4.98
N ILE A 137 11.11 -0.99 5.21
CA ILE A 137 10.96 -2.30 4.55
C ILE A 137 9.61 -2.93 4.92
N ILE A 138 9.24 -2.94 6.21
CA ILE A 138 7.95 -3.46 6.67
C ILE A 138 6.79 -2.75 5.96
N LYS A 139 6.84 -1.42 5.81
CA LYS A 139 5.81 -0.66 5.09
C LYS A 139 5.75 -1.00 3.61
N ILE A 140 6.89 -1.20 2.95
CA ILE A 140 6.93 -1.61 1.55
C ILE A 140 6.23 -2.95 1.38
N VAL A 141 6.57 -3.95 2.20
CA VAL A 141 5.93 -5.28 2.17
C VAL A 141 4.43 -5.17 2.45
N LEU A 142 4.04 -4.40 3.48
CA LEU A 142 2.64 -4.16 3.81
C LEU A 142 1.86 -3.57 2.62
N TYR A 143 2.41 -2.56 1.96
CA TYR A 143 1.73 -1.91 0.84
C TYR A 143 1.68 -2.80 -0.41
N ILE A 144 2.70 -3.62 -0.67
CA ILE A 144 2.68 -4.61 -1.76
C ILE A 144 1.56 -5.63 -1.51
N LEU A 145 1.53 -6.25 -0.33
CA LEU A 145 0.50 -7.24 0.02
C LEU A 145 -0.90 -6.62 0.01
N GLY A 146 -1.03 -5.42 0.57
CA GLY A 146 -2.30 -4.70 0.56
C GLY A 146 -2.77 -4.30 -0.84
N SER A 147 -1.85 -3.96 -1.75
CA SER A 147 -2.19 -3.68 -3.15
C SER A 147 -2.69 -4.93 -3.87
N ILE A 148 -2.11 -6.10 -3.60
CA ILE A 148 -2.57 -7.38 -4.14
C ILE A 148 -3.99 -7.70 -3.64
N LEU A 149 -4.28 -7.48 -2.36
CA LEU A 149 -5.62 -7.65 -1.80
C LEU A 149 -6.64 -6.71 -2.47
N ILE A 150 -6.29 -5.44 -2.65
CA ILE A 150 -7.14 -4.45 -3.32
C ILE A 150 -7.42 -4.88 -4.78
N LEU A 151 -6.39 -5.29 -5.52
CA LEU A 151 -6.54 -5.78 -6.88
C LEU A 151 -7.42 -7.03 -6.93
N GLY A 152 -7.23 -7.98 -6.00
CA GLY A 152 -8.07 -9.18 -5.89
C GLY A 152 -9.56 -8.83 -5.72
N ILE A 153 -9.88 -7.89 -4.85
CA ILE A 153 -11.27 -7.44 -4.63
C ILE A 153 -11.83 -6.76 -5.89
N LEU A 154 -11.08 -5.86 -6.50
CA LEU A 154 -11.52 -5.10 -7.69
C LEU A 154 -11.77 -6.02 -8.88
N THR A 155 -10.88 -7.00 -9.10
CA THR A 155 -10.96 -7.95 -10.22
C THR A 155 -11.82 -9.18 -9.92
N ALA A 156 -12.31 -9.34 -8.67
CA ALA A 156 -12.97 -10.55 -8.18
C ALA A 156 -12.10 -11.81 -8.33
N GLN A 157 -10.80 -11.66 -8.20
CA GLN A 157 -9.84 -12.76 -8.25
C GLN A 157 -9.31 -13.05 -6.84
N GLU A 158 -8.99 -14.31 -6.59
CA GLU A 158 -8.31 -14.66 -5.35
C GLU A 158 -6.89 -14.06 -5.33
N PRO A 159 -6.42 -13.51 -4.20
CA PRO A 159 -5.08 -12.94 -4.08
C PRO A 159 -3.97 -13.93 -4.51
N TRP A 160 -4.14 -15.21 -4.25
CA TRP A 160 -3.19 -16.27 -4.67
C TRP A 160 -3.06 -16.39 -6.18
N THR A 161 -4.13 -16.23 -6.93
CA THR A 161 -4.11 -16.24 -8.40
C THR A 161 -3.24 -15.11 -8.94
N ILE A 162 -3.37 -13.91 -8.35
CA ILE A 162 -2.56 -12.76 -8.72
C ILE A 162 -1.09 -13.00 -8.38
N ILE A 163 -0.79 -13.51 -7.17
CA ILE A 163 0.60 -13.81 -6.73
C ILE A 163 1.23 -14.86 -7.65
N THR A 164 0.48 -15.92 -7.98
CA THR A 164 0.98 -16.99 -8.86
C THR A 164 1.26 -16.45 -10.27
N GLY A 165 0.36 -15.65 -10.82
CA GLY A 165 0.57 -15.02 -12.12
C GLY A 165 1.77 -14.07 -12.15
N LEU A 166 1.94 -13.23 -11.14
CA LEU A 166 3.11 -12.37 -10.99
C LEU A 166 4.40 -13.18 -10.80
N GLY A 167 4.35 -14.29 -10.04
CA GLY A 167 5.48 -15.19 -9.83
C GLY A 167 5.94 -15.84 -11.13
N ALA A 168 5.00 -16.34 -11.93
CA ALA A 168 5.29 -16.92 -13.26
C ALA A 168 5.92 -15.89 -14.20
N LEU A 169 5.36 -14.69 -14.27
CA LEU A 169 5.90 -13.58 -15.06
C LEU A 169 7.32 -13.22 -14.60
N THR A 170 7.53 -13.13 -13.30
CA THR A 170 8.85 -12.82 -12.71
C THR A 170 9.87 -13.89 -13.08
N ALA A 171 9.49 -15.17 -13.04
CA ALA A 171 10.39 -16.28 -13.44
C ALA A 171 10.81 -16.15 -14.90
N ILE A 172 9.89 -15.80 -15.81
CA ILE A 172 10.18 -15.56 -17.22
C ILE A 172 11.15 -14.38 -17.39
N ILE A 173 10.89 -13.26 -16.69
CA ILE A 173 11.75 -12.08 -16.73
C ILE A 173 13.15 -12.42 -16.25
N ILE A 174 13.28 -13.14 -15.11
CA ILE A 174 14.58 -13.54 -14.59
C ILE A 174 15.31 -14.46 -15.57
N LEU A 175 14.60 -15.38 -16.24
CA LEU A 175 15.17 -16.25 -17.24
C LEU A 175 15.73 -15.47 -18.44
N VAL A 176 14.97 -14.49 -18.94
CA VAL A 176 15.37 -13.65 -20.09
C VAL A 176 16.58 -12.77 -19.73
N PHE A 177 16.60 -12.22 -18.53
CA PHE A 177 17.67 -11.30 -18.08
C PHE A 177 18.79 -11.98 -17.28
N ARG A 178 18.79 -13.31 -17.19
CA ARG A 178 19.73 -14.07 -16.37
C ARG A 178 21.18 -13.67 -16.61
N ASP A 179 21.60 -13.67 -17.89
CA ASP A 179 23.00 -13.41 -18.23
C ASP A 179 23.38 -11.94 -17.99
N THR A 180 22.45 -11.03 -18.20
CA THR A 180 22.62 -9.61 -17.87
C THR A 180 22.82 -9.41 -16.37
N ILE A 181 22.00 -10.05 -15.55
CA ILE A 181 22.10 -9.99 -14.08
C ILE A 181 23.42 -10.58 -13.60
N LEU A 182 23.83 -11.74 -14.16
CA LEU A 182 25.08 -12.38 -13.81
C LEU A 182 26.29 -11.50 -14.18
N SER A 183 26.30 -10.91 -15.38
CA SER A 183 27.35 -10.01 -15.84
C SER A 183 27.45 -8.76 -14.94
N PHE A 184 26.30 -8.17 -14.57
CA PHE A 184 26.25 -7.05 -13.66
C PHE A 184 26.84 -7.38 -12.27
N VAL A 185 26.42 -8.51 -11.69
CA VAL A 185 26.94 -8.94 -10.38
C VAL A 185 28.44 -9.23 -10.44
N ALA A 186 28.89 -9.90 -11.51
CA ALA A 186 30.33 -10.18 -11.73
C ALA A 186 31.14 -8.88 -11.85
N SER A 187 30.65 -7.88 -12.59
CA SER A 187 31.30 -6.58 -12.71
C SER A 187 31.39 -5.83 -11.38
N LEU A 188 30.33 -5.89 -10.56
CA LEU A 188 30.39 -5.32 -9.20
C LEU A 188 31.42 -6.01 -8.32
N GLN A 189 31.51 -7.34 -8.40
CA GLN A 189 32.52 -8.09 -7.66
C GLN A 189 33.94 -7.77 -8.12
N ILE A 190 34.19 -7.75 -9.43
CA ILE A 190 35.48 -7.38 -10.03
C ILE A 190 35.92 -6.00 -9.56
N SER A 191 34.99 -5.04 -9.57
CA SER A 191 35.27 -3.67 -9.15
C SER A 191 35.44 -3.51 -7.63
N SER A 192 34.62 -4.22 -6.83
CA SER A 192 34.63 -4.09 -5.38
C SER A 192 35.87 -4.76 -4.72
N TYR A 193 36.34 -5.84 -5.33
CA TYR A 193 37.49 -6.59 -4.85
C TYR A 193 38.78 -6.27 -5.59
N ASP A 194 38.72 -5.29 -6.52
CA ASP A 194 39.91 -4.91 -7.33
C ASP A 194 40.55 -6.09 -8.08
N LEU A 195 39.74 -7.07 -8.52
CA LEU A 195 40.20 -8.31 -9.12
C LEU A 195 40.86 -8.12 -10.49
N VAL A 196 40.36 -7.16 -11.28
CA VAL A 196 40.89 -6.81 -12.60
C VAL A 196 40.87 -5.29 -12.76
N LYS A 197 42.00 -4.68 -13.11
CA LYS A 197 42.20 -3.26 -13.32
C LYS A 197 42.67 -2.96 -14.74
N LYS A 198 42.55 -1.69 -15.16
CA LYS A 198 43.17 -1.20 -16.38
C LYS A 198 44.68 -1.42 -16.33
N ARG A 199 45.28 -1.95 -17.39
CA ARG A 199 46.66 -2.32 -17.57
C ARG A 199 47.04 -3.65 -16.93
N ASP A 200 46.13 -4.40 -16.32
CA ASP A 200 46.44 -5.79 -15.92
C ASP A 200 46.50 -6.66 -17.16
N TRP A 201 47.40 -7.61 -17.17
CA TRP A 201 47.41 -8.65 -18.16
C TRP A 201 46.50 -9.81 -17.73
N ILE A 202 45.58 -10.19 -18.58
CA ILE A 202 44.66 -11.31 -18.33
C ILE A 202 44.62 -12.27 -19.52
N GLU A 203 44.45 -13.55 -19.19
CA GLU A 203 44.23 -14.61 -20.16
C GLU A 203 42.89 -15.27 -19.90
N VAL A 204 41.99 -15.28 -20.92
CA VAL A 204 40.69 -15.95 -20.84
C VAL A 204 40.50 -16.79 -22.11
N PRO A 205 40.96 -18.03 -22.13
CA PRO A 205 40.99 -18.87 -23.34
C PRO A 205 39.63 -19.07 -23.99
N LYS A 206 38.57 -19.13 -23.17
CA LYS A 206 37.20 -19.30 -23.64
C LYS A 206 36.75 -18.21 -24.63
N TYR A 207 37.27 -17.00 -24.48
CA TYR A 207 36.93 -15.83 -25.29
C TYR A 207 38.06 -15.39 -26.21
N GLY A 208 39.18 -16.16 -26.25
CA GLY A 208 40.36 -15.84 -27.04
C GLY A 208 41.00 -14.52 -26.62
N ALA A 209 40.82 -14.11 -25.37
CA ALA A 209 41.39 -12.89 -24.81
C ALA A 209 42.72 -13.25 -24.12
N ASP A 210 43.83 -12.63 -24.58
CA ASP A 210 45.18 -12.78 -24.05
C ASP A 210 45.92 -11.48 -24.24
N GLY A 211 46.00 -10.65 -23.20
CA GLY A 211 46.62 -9.34 -23.30
C GLY A 211 46.24 -8.34 -22.21
N ASP A 212 46.50 -7.07 -22.48
CA ASP A 212 46.31 -5.97 -21.55
C ASP A 212 44.85 -5.47 -21.51
N VAL A 213 44.34 -5.28 -20.30
CA VAL A 213 43.01 -4.68 -20.07
C VAL A 213 43.03 -3.20 -20.41
N ILE A 214 42.23 -2.82 -21.42
CA ILE A 214 42.05 -1.42 -21.84
C ILE A 214 40.97 -0.73 -20.99
N ASP A 215 39.84 -1.45 -20.78
CA ASP A 215 38.69 -0.90 -20.08
C ASP A 215 37.86 -1.97 -19.38
N VAL A 216 37.33 -1.62 -18.21
CA VAL A 216 36.41 -2.46 -17.44
C VAL A 216 35.08 -1.74 -17.37
N SER A 217 34.06 -2.26 -18.06
CA SER A 217 32.70 -1.74 -18.10
C SER A 217 31.75 -2.62 -17.31
N LEU A 218 30.49 -2.16 -17.15
CA LEU A 218 29.47 -2.86 -16.38
C LEU A 218 29.12 -4.26 -16.92
N TYR A 219 29.35 -4.52 -18.22
CA TYR A 219 29.00 -5.78 -18.88
C TYR A 219 30.17 -6.47 -19.60
N SER A 220 31.31 -5.80 -19.69
CA SER A 220 32.45 -6.33 -20.47
C SER A 220 33.77 -5.77 -20.02
N VAL A 221 34.81 -6.58 -20.20
CA VAL A 221 36.21 -6.18 -20.08
C VAL A 221 36.79 -6.13 -21.49
N LYS A 222 37.36 -4.99 -21.90
CA LYS A 222 38.06 -4.85 -23.17
C LYS A 222 39.53 -5.15 -22.99
N VAL A 223 40.02 -6.10 -23.80
CA VAL A 223 41.41 -6.56 -23.78
C VAL A 223 42.06 -6.27 -25.13
N ARG A 224 43.27 -5.76 -25.11
CA ARG A 224 44.13 -5.67 -26.29
C ARG A 224 44.96 -6.95 -26.36
N ASN A 225 44.57 -7.81 -27.30
CA ASN A 225 45.34 -9.05 -27.53
C ASN A 225 46.72 -8.74 -28.09
N PHE A 226 47.63 -9.60 -27.78
CA PHE A 226 48.97 -9.62 -28.37
C PHE A 226 48.96 -10.24 -29.78
#